data_c5d665c58d74fd6ff53472549e6c5cb5
#
_entry.id   c5d665c58d74fd6ff53472549e6c5cb5
#
_cell.length_a   1.000
_cell.length_b   1.000
_cell.length_c   1.000
_cell.angle_alpha   90.00
_cell.angle_beta   90.00
_cell.angle_gamma   90.00
#
_symmetry.space_group_name_H-M   'P 1'
#
loop_
_entity.id
_entity.type
_entity.pdbx_description
1 polymer ?
#
loop_
_entity_poly.entity_id
_entity_poly.type
_entity_poly.pdbx_seq_one_letter_code
_entity_poly.pdbx_strand_id
1 'polypeptide(L)'
;ECEVDAICDGENFLIPGIMEQVERTGVHSGDSICVYPAQHLTQDEIDTMVDYTGRFARELHVNGLVNVQYAVSNGKVYVIEVNPRSSRTVPYISKVTGVPMVDLAVRCCLGEKLADMGYGTGLHPNAPYVAVKVPVFSFEKLHGVDTQFGPEMKSTGEVLGIAPSFHEAMMKGLVAAGYQFKTPGPGSCVIISVKGQRQGRGPPSLPGSCTTTATRSTARPAPPSS
;
A
#
# COMPACT_ATOMS: atom_id res chain seq x y z
N GLU A 1 1.75 -7.78 -0.78
CA GLU A 1 0.97 -7.56 0.44
C GLU A 1 -0.15 -6.57 0.15
N CYS A 2 -1.33 -6.79 0.77
CA CYS A 2 -2.50 -5.93 0.59
C CYS A 2 -3.10 -5.58 1.95
N GLU A 3 -3.76 -4.44 2.02
CA GLU A 3 -4.35 -3.94 3.25
C GLU A 3 -5.80 -3.49 2.98
N VAL A 4 -6.69 -3.84 3.90
CA VAL A 4 -8.11 -3.49 3.87
C VAL A 4 -8.47 -2.84 5.19
N ASP A 5 -9.01 -1.64 5.13
CA ASP A 5 -9.69 -1.01 6.25
C ASP A 5 -11.20 -1.07 6.01
N ALA A 6 -11.95 -1.53 6.99
CA ALA A 6 -13.39 -1.62 6.91
C ALA A 6 -14.08 -0.93 8.10
N ILE A 7 -15.30 -0.47 7.85
CA ILE A 7 -16.23 0.05 8.86
C ILE A 7 -17.31 -1.03 9.06
N CYS A 8 -17.70 -1.27 10.31
CA CYS A 8 -18.67 -2.30 10.67
C CYS A 8 -19.69 -1.75 11.65
N ASP A 9 -20.95 -2.20 11.54
CA ASP A 9 -22.08 -1.84 12.42
C ASP A 9 -22.61 -3.02 13.24
N GLY A 10 -21.79 -4.10 13.32
CA GLY A 10 -22.15 -5.36 13.96
C GLY A 10 -22.90 -6.35 13.06
N GLU A 11 -23.47 -5.91 11.97
CA GLU A 11 -24.21 -6.73 10.98
C GLU A 11 -23.60 -6.61 9.58
N ASN A 12 -23.44 -5.38 9.12
CA ASN A 12 -22.90 -5.03 7.83
C ASN A 12 -21.48 -4.49 7.95
N PHE A 13 -20.78 -4.49 6.83
CA PHE A 13 -19.47 -3.87 6.70
C PHE A 13 -19.38 -3.06 5.41
N LEU A 14 -18.48 -2.07 5.39
CA LEU A 14 -18.14 -1.27 4.23
C LEU A 14 -16.63 -1.22 4.10
N ILE A 15 -16.11 -1.64 2.97
CA ILE A 15 -14.70 -1.52 2.58
C ILE A 15 -14.61 -0.37 1.57
N PRO A 16 -14.01 0.77 1.91
CA PRO A 16 -13.86 1.90 0.98
C PRO A 16 -12.97 1.59 -0.22
N GLY A 17 -12.00 0.69 -0.05
CA GLY A 17 -11.12 0.23 -1.11
C GLY A 17 -10.04 -0.70 -0.61
N ILE A 18 -9.43 -1.43 -1.53
CA ILE A 18 -8.31 -2.35 -1.27
C ILE A 18 -7.02 -1.69 -1.71
N MET A 19 -6.04 -1.67 -0.81
CA MET A 19 -4.71 -1.10 -1.03
C MET A 19 -3.69 -2.21 -1.29
N GLU A 20 -2.78 -1.97 -2.21
CA GLU A 20 -1.65 -2.86 -2.51
C GLU A 20 -0.34 -2.20 -2.10
N GLN A 21 0.54 -2.94 -1.45
CA GLN A 21 1.87 -2.47 -1.05
C GLN A 21 2.91 -2.79 -2.13
N VAL A 22 3.81 -1.84 -2.38
CA VAL A 22 4.88 -1.99 -3.36
C VAL A 22 6.05 -2.79 -2.79
N GLU A 23 6.32 -2.62 -1.50
CA GLU A 23 7.38 -3.33 -0.80
C GLU A 23 7.02 -4.80 -0.60
N ARG A 24 8.05 -5.60 -0.33
CA ARG A 24 7.89 -7.02 -0.02
C ARG A 24 7.13 -7.21 1.30
N THR A 25 6.43 -8.32 1.43
CA THR A 25 5.80 -8.78 2.69
C THR A 25 6.82 -8.80 3.85
N GLY A 26 6.38 -8.31 5.02
CA GLY A 26 7.19 -8.21 6.22
C GLY A 26 7.83 -6.84 6.45
N VAL A 27 7.57 -5.86 5.58
CA VAL A 27 7.80 -4.43 5.86
C VAL A 27 6.56 -3.87 6.53
N HIS A 28 6.74 -3.07 7.59
CA HIS A 28 5.61 -2.43 8.27
C HIS A 28 4.79 -1.58 7.30
N SER A 29 3.45 -1.69 7.33
CA SER A 29 2.56 -1.00 6.39
C SER A 29 2.72 0.53 6.40
N GLY A 30 3.09 1.11 7.55
CA GLY A 30 3.43 2.53 7.67
C GLY A 30 4.65 2.94 6.86
N ASP A 31 5.62 2.03 6.64
CA ASP A 31 6.86 2.25 5.91
C ASP A 31 6.76 1.85 4.44
N SER A 32 5.65 1.23 4.03
CA SER A 32 5.42 0.79 2.67
C SER A 32 4.72 1.86 1.84
N ILE A 33 5.08 1.91 0.55
CA ILE A 33 4.32 2.64 -0.45
C ILE A 33 3.02 1.86 -0.70
N CYS A 34 1.87 2.50 -0.48
CA CYS A 34 0.56 1.91 -0.74
C CYS A 34 -0.09 2.53 -1.97
N VAL A 35 -0.68 1.69 -2.79
CA VAL A 35 -1.37 2.08 -4.02
C VAL A 35 -2.86 1.73 -3.91
N TYR A 36 -3.71 2.68 -4.27
CA TYR A 36 -5.15 2.52 -4.39
C TYR A 36 -5.62 3.01 -5.77
N PRO A 37 -6.53 2.28 -6.42
CA PRO A 37 -6.92 0.91 -6.13
C PRO A 37 -5.77 -0.08 -6.38
N ALA A 38 -5.87 -1.29 -5.83
CA ALA A 38 -4.89 -2.35 -6.08
C ALA A 38 -4.73 -2.60 -7.59
N GLN A 39 -3.49 -2.79 -8.07
CA GLN A 39 -3.16 -2.80 -9.50
C GLN A 39 -3.00 -4.21 -10.07
N HIS A 40 -2.66 -5.19 -9.23
CA HIS A 40 -2.26 -6.53 -9.68
C HIS A 40 -3.17 -7.65 -9.16
N LEU A 41 -4.22 -7.33 -8.41
CA LEU A 41 -5.17 -8.30 -7.89
C LEU A 41 -6.15 -8.74 -8.98
N THR A 42 -6.44 -10.04 -9.02
CA THR A 42 -7.54 -10.60 -9.79
C THR A 42 -8.88 -10.37 -9.08
N GLN A 43 -9.99 -10.47 -9.81
CA GLN A 43 -11.32 -10.33 -9.20
C GLN A 43 -11.58 -11.40 -8.13
N ASP A 44 -11.15 -12.64 -8.36
CA ASP A 44 -11.30 -13.75 -7.38
C ASP A 44 -10.54 -13.47 -6.08
N GLU A 45 -9.36 -12.85 -6.17
CA GLU A 45 -8.57 -12.44 -4.99
C GLU A 45 -9.25 -11.30 -4.24
N ILE A 46 -9.81 -10.32 -4.96
CA ILE A 46 -10.60 -9.22 -4.40
C ILE A 46 -11.83 -9.78 -3.67
N ASP A 47 -12.61 -10.63 -4.34
CA ASP A 47 -13.83 -11.23 -3.78
C ASP A 47 -13.51 -12.05 -2.52
N THR A 48 -12.39 -12.77 -2.54
CA THR A 48 -11.90 -13.52 -1.38
C THR A 48 -11.56 -12.60 -0.20
N MET A 49 -10.87 -11.49 -0.44
CA MET A 49 -10.55 -10.51 0.61
C MET A 49 -11.80 -9.86 1.19
N VAL A 50 -12.78 -9.55 0.34
CA VAL A 50 -14.07 -8.99 0.77
C VAL A 50 -14.84 -9.98 1.63
N ASP A 51 -14.94 -11.26 1.22
CA ASP A 51 -15.57 -12.31 2.00
C ASP A 51 -14.88 -12.50 3.36
N TYR A 52 -13.56 -12.63 3.36
CA TYR A 52 -12.80 -12.82 4.59
C TYR A 52 -12.96 -11.63 5.55
N THR A 53 -12.85 -10.39 5.04
CA THR A 53 -13.05 -9.20 5.87
C THR A 53 -14.45 -9.17 6.47
N GLY A 54 -15.49 -9.48 5.67
CA GLY A 54 -16.87 -9.52 6.15
C GLY A 54 -17.11 -10.61 7.18
N ARG A 55 -16.47 -11.78 7.05
CA ARG A 55 -16.53 -12.85 8.06
C ARG A 55 -15.83 -12.44 9.35
N PHE A 56 -14.64 -11.87 9.28
CA PHE A 56 -13.95 -11.35 10.48
C PHE A 56 -14.77 -10.28 11.18
N ALA A 57 -15.36 -9.35 10.43
CA ALA A 57 -16.20 -8.30 11.01
C ALA A 57 -17.35 -8.88 11.84
N ARG A 58 -18.03 -9.90 11.30
CA ARG A 58 -19.17 -10.53 11.98
C ARG A 58 -18.74 -11.41 13.16
N GLU A 59 -17.78 -12.32 12.96
CA GLU A 59 -17.36 -13.28 13.97
C GLU A 59 -16.66 -12.63 15.18
N LEU A 60 -15.96 -11.53 14.94
CA LEU A 60 -15.34 -10.73 16.00
C LEU A 60 -16.28 -9.68 16.58
N HIS A 61 -17.54 -9.63 16.12
CA HIS A 61 -18.54 -8.64 16.54
C HIS A 61 -18.02 -7.20 16.48
N VAL A 62 -17.31 -6.85 15.40
CA VAL A 62 -16.71 -5.53 15.25
C VAL A 62 -17.81 -4.49 15.09
N ASN A 63 -17.75 -3.47 15.93
CA ASN A 63 -18.55 -2.26 15.79
C ASN A 63 -17.62 -1.05 15.76
N GLY A 64 -17.48 -0.44 14.58
CA GLY A 64 -16.49 0.59 14.29
C GLY A 64 -15.50 0.15 13.21
N LEU A 65 -14.19 0.27 13.45
CA LEU A 65 -13.14 0.02 12.45
C LEU A 65 -12.45 -1.33 12.66
N VAL A 66 -12.10 -1.97 11.56
CA VAL A 66 -11.22 -3.14 11.50
C VAL A 66 -10.24 -3.00 10.35
N ASN A 67 -8.99 -3.33 10.60
CA ASN A 67 -7.93 -3.42 9.61
C ASN A 67 -7.54 -4.89 9.42
N VAL A 68 -7.40 -5.31 8.17
CA VAL A 68 -6.96 -6.67 7.83
C VAL A 68 -5.80 -6.58 6.85
N GLN A 69 -4.71 -7.26 7.16
CA GLN A 69 -3.56 -7.39 6.28
C GLN A 69 -3.53 -8.76 5.62
N TYR A 70 -3.31 -8.76 4.32
CA TYR A 70 -3.29 -9.94 3.47
C TYR A 70 -1.97 -10.08 2.72
N ALA A 71 -1.59 -11.31 2.43
CA ALA A 71 -0.58 -11.64 1.43
C ALA A 71 -1.21 -12.45 0.31
N VAL A 72 -0.84 -12.16 -0.93
CA VAL A 72 -1.24 -12.95 -2.10
C VAL A 72 -0.02 -13.67 -2.65
N SER A 73 -0.15 -14.96 -2.83
CA SER A 73 0.90 -15.79 -3.43
C SER A 73 0.29 -16.93 -4.24
N ASN A 74 0.71 -17.06 -5.50
CA ASN A 74 0.24 -18.12 -6.40
C ASN A 74 -1.29 -18.20 -6.51
N GLY A 75 -1.98 -17.07 -6.58
CA GLY A 75 -3.44 -16.98 -6.69
C GLY A 75 -4.19 -17.33 -5.40
N LYS A 76 -3.49 -17.40 -4.27
CA LYS A 76 -4.10 -17.64 -2.95
C LYS A 76 -3.94 -16.43 -2.06
N VAL A 77 -5.02 -16.12 -1.34
CA VAL A 77 -5.07 -15.06 -0.34
C VAL A 77 -4.80 -15.65 1.04
N TYR A 78 -3.83 -15.09 1.74
CA TYR A 78 -3.46 -15.44 3.10
C TYR A 78 -3.71 -14.26 4.02
N VAL A 79 -4.22 -14.50 5.22
CA VAL A 79 -4.38 -13.49 6.25
C VAL A 79 -3.08 -13.41 7.05
N ILE A 80 -2.52 -12.20 7.18
CA ILE A 80 -1.36 -11.94 8.02
C ILE A 80 -1.84 -11.61 9.43
N GLU A 81 -2.71 -10.59 9.54
CA GLU A 81 -3.27 -10.19 10.83
C GLU A 81 -4.62 -9.48 10.68
N VAL A 82 -5.41 -9.49 11.75
CA VAL A 82 -6.68 -8.77 11.88
C VAL A 82 -6.59 -7.87 13.09
N ASN A 83 -6.81 -6.58 12.89
CA ASN A 83 -6.72 -5.56 13.92
C ASN A 83 -8.08 -4.86 14.09
N PRO A 84 -8.91 -5.22 15.10
CA PRO A 84 -10.21 -4.55 15.33
C PRO A 84 -9.99 -3.17 15.98
N ARG A 85 -9.40 -2.27 15.24
CA ARG A 85 -9.08 -0.90 15.59
C ARG A 85 -8.83 -0.08 14.33
N SER A 86 -8.72 1.24 14.48
CA SER A 86 -8.24 2.12 13.41
C SER A 86 -6.79 1.78 13.01
N SER A 87 -6.50 1.95 11.74
CA SER A 87 -5.15 1.83 11.16
C SER A 87 -4.58 3.21 10.79
N ARG A 88 -3.30 3.24 10.42
CA ARG A 88 -2.67 4.46 9.90
C ARG A 88 -3.10 4.80 8.48
N THR A 89 -3.61 3.83 7.74
CA THR A 89 -4.10 4.01 6.37
C THR A 89 -5.51 4.59 6.30
N VAL A 90 -6.27 4.60 7.41
CA VAL A 90 -7.63 5.18 7.47
C VAL A 90 -7.70 6.63 6.97
N PRO A 91 -6.83 7.57 7.37
CA PRO A 91 -6.87 8.93 6.84
C PRO A 91 -6.60 8.99 5.33
N TYR A 92 -5.69 8.14 4.85
CA TYR A 92 -5.36 8.03 3.43
C TYR A 92 -6.56 7.51 2.63
N ILE A 93 -7.09 6.34 3.00
CA ILE A 93 -8.18 5.71 2.25
C ILE A 93 -9.47 6.54 2.32
N SER A 94 -9.76 7.17 3.46
CA SER A 94 -10.89 8.09 3.59
C SER A 94 -10.79 9.26 2.61
N LYS A 95 -9.60 9.84 2.49
CA LYS A 95 -9.37 10.99 1.60
C LYS A 95 -9.48 10.62 0.13
N VAL A 96 -8.93 9.47 -0.27
CA VAL A 96 -8.90 9.08 -1.68
C VAL A 96 -10.20 8.45 -2.16
N THR A 97 -11.04 7.93 -1.29
CA THR A 97 -12.34 7.37 -1.67
C THR A 97 -13.50 8.33 -1.43
N GLY A 98 -13.29 9.36 -0.62
CA GLY A 98 -14.35 10.27 -0.18
C GLY A 98 -15.29 9.66 0.87
N VAL A 99 -14.97 8.46 1.38
CA VAL A 99 -15.74 7.80 2.45
C VAL A 99 -15.21 8.26 3.81
N PRO A 100 -15.98 9.00 4.63
CA PRO A 100 -15.51 9.56 5.89
C PRO A 100 -15.47 8.48 6.98
N MET A 101 -14.51 7.57 6.93
CA MET A 101 -14.47 6.35 7.71
C MET A 101 -14.59 6.57 9.22
N VAL A 102 -13.94 7.58 9.77
CA VAL A 102 -13.96 7.84 11.20
C VAL A 102 -15.35 8.32 11.64
N ASP A 103 -16.00 9.21 10.87
CA ASP A 103 -17.36 9.66 11.12
C ASP A 103 -18.33 8.48 11.10
N LEU A 104 -18.30 7.68 10.04
CA LEU A 104 -19.17 6.52 9.91
C LEU A 104 -18.95 5.50 11.05
N ALA A 105 -17.69 5.24 11.41
CA ALA A 105 -17.37 4.34 12.51
C ALA A 105 -17.92 4.84 13.86
N VAL A 106 -17.80 6.14 14.14
CA VAL A 106 -18.38 6.72 15.35
C VAL A 106 -19.90 6.58 15.37
N ARG A 107 -20.57 6.85 14.25
CA ARG A 107 -22.01 6.69 14.10
C ARG A 107 -22.45 5.23 14.30
N CYS A 108 -21.68 4.27 13.76
CA CYS A 108 -21.92 2.83 14.02
C CYS A 108 -21.81 2.52 15.52
N CYS A 109 -20.77 3.03 16.20
CA CYS A 109 -20.62 2.86 17.64
C CYS A 109 -21.78 3.46 18.45
N LEU A 110 -22.46 4.48 17.92
CA LEU A 110 -23.65 5.09 18.50
C LEU A 110 -24.96 4.39 18.13
N GLY A 111 -24.88 3.31 17.34
CA GLY A 111 -26.01 2.45 16.99
C GLY A 111 -26.66 2.73 15.65
N GLU A 112 -26.12 3.63 14.82
CA GLU A 112 -26.60 3.83 13.47
C GLU A 112 -26.15 2.69 12.56
N LYS A 113 -26.94 2.41 11.51
CA LYS A 113 -26.63 1.33 10.55
C LYS A 113 -26.01 1.87 9.27
N LEU A 114 -24.99 1.17 8.77
CA LEU A 114 -24.28 1.52 7.53
C LEU A 114 -25.21 1.65 6.33
N ALA A 115 -26.24 0.79 6.25
CA ALA A 115 -27.22 0.82 5.18
C ALA A 115 -27.97 2.17 5.06
N ASP A 116 -28.11 2.90 6.15
CA ASP A 116 -28.84 4.17 6.22
C ASP A 116 -27.93 5.39 6.01
N MET A 117 -26.62 5.19 5.91
CA MET A 117 -25.64 6.29 5.84
C MET A 117 -25.31 6.75 4.41
N GLY A 118 -25.84 6.07 3.37
CA GLY A 118 -25.72 6.50 1.97
C GLY A 118 -24.43 6.10 1.25
N TYR A 119 -23.55 5.34 1.91
CA TYR A 119 -22.29 4.85 1.29
C TYR A 119 -22.35 3.39 0.85
N GLY A 120 -23.48 2.70 1.10
CA GLY A 120 -23.67 1.29 0.81
C GLY A 120 -22.98 0.36 1.80
N THR A 121 -22.93 -0.92 1.44
CA THR A 121 -22.28 -2.00 2.20
C THR A 121 -21.42 -2.85 1.27
N GLY A 122 -20.49 -3.62 1.80
CA GLY A 122 -19.53 -4.41 1.02
C GLY A 122 -18.39 -3.56 0.48
N LEU A 123 -17.91 -3.88 -0.72
CA LEU A 123 -16.85 -3.13 -1.39
C LEU A 123 -17.41 -1.89 -2.10
N HIS A 124 -16.90 -0.72 -1.72
CA HIS A 124 -17.23 0.55 -2.40
C HIS A 124 -16.61 0.62 -3.81
N PRO A 125 -17.28 1.25 -4.77
CA PRO A 125 -16.73 1.43 -6.12
C PRO A 125 -15.40 2.18 -6.10
N ASN A 126 -14.45 1.76 -6.93
CA ASN A 126 -13.15 2.40 -7.04
C ASN A 126 -13.27 3.83 -7.60
N ALA A 127 -12.41 4.72 -7.11
CA ALA A 127 -12.25 6.05 -7.68
C ALA A 127 -11.66 5.97 -9.11
N PRO A 128 -11.96 6.95 -10.00
CA PRO A 128 -11.50 6.95 -11.39
C PRO A 128 -10.04 7.43 -11.54
N TYR A 129 -9.23 7.29 -10.52
CA TYR A 129 -7.83 7.69 -10.48
C TYR A 129 -7.04 6.72 -9.60
N VAL A 130 -5.72 6.83 -9.71
CA VAL A 130 -4.77 6.12 -8.85
C VAL A 130 -4.24 7.08 -7.79
N ALA A 131 -4.20 6.61 -6.56
CA ALA A 131 -3.61 7.31 -5.44
C ALA A 131 -2.45 6.48 -4.87
N VAL A 132 -1.35 7.14 -4.54
CA VAL A 132 -0.15 6.51 -3.99
C VAL A 132 0.23 7.23 -2.70
N LYS A 133 0.22 6.48 -1.59
CA LYS A 133 0.78 6.92 -0.32
C LYS A 133 2.29 6.64 -0.34
N VAL A 134 3.11 7.64 -0.06
CA VAL A 134 4.56 7.50 0.08
C VAL A 134 4.97 7.86 1.51
N PRO A 135 5.66 6.97 2.23
CA PRO A 135 6.15 7.26 3.57
C PRO A 135 7.26 8.31 3.54
N VAL A 136 7.34 9.10 4.61
CA VAL A 136 8.40 10.08 4.82
C VAL A 136 9.26 9.64 5.99
N PHE A 137 10.58 9.67 5.81
CA PHE A 137 11.56 9.26 6.81
C PHE A 137 12.41 10.46 7.25
N SER A 138 12.83 10.46 8.51
CA SER A 138 13.70 11.48 9.08
C SER A 138 15.13 10.97 9.34
N PHE A 139 15.60 9.99 8.56
CA PHE A 139 16.91 9.37 8.74
C PHE A 139 18.06 10.37 8.66
N GLU A 140 17.93 11.40 7.82
CA GLU A 140 18.94 12.46 7.69
C GLU A 140 19.15 13.27 8.99
N LYS A 141 18.11 13.30 9.85
CA LYS A 141 18.14 14.03 11.14
C LYS A 141 18.56 13.14 12.31
N LEU A 142 18.55 11.81 12.12
CA LEU A 142 18.80 10.83 13.17
C LEU A 142 20.07 10.05 12.85
N HIS A 143 21.19 10.41 13.49
CA HIS A 143 22.47 9.72 13.30
C HIS A 143 22.47 8.35 13.98
N GLY A 144 23.00 7.33 13.27
CA GLY A 144 23.20 5.98 13.83
C GLY A 144 21.94 5.10 13.87
N VAL A 145 20.86 5.48 13.19
CA VAL A 145 19.64 4.66 13.08
C VAL A 145 19.80 3.64 11.97
N ASP A 146 19.35 2.41 12.22
CA ASP A 146 19.21 1.39 11.18
C ASP A 146 18.12 1.79 10.17
N THR A 147 18.52 1.93 8.91
CA THR A 147 17.64 2.34 7.80
C THR A 147 17.00 1.15 7.05
N GLN A 148 17.27 -0.09 7.47
CA GLN A 148 16.67 -1.27 6.82
C GLN A 148 15.19 -1.41 7.19
N PHE A 149 14.34 -1.59 6.20
CA PHE A 149 12.92 -1.83 6.41
C PHE A 149 12.67 -3.24 6.96
N GLY A 150 11.78 -3.31 7.93
CA GLY A 150 11.40 -4.51 8.64
C GLY A 150 10.03 -4.37 9.30
N PRO A 151 9.72 -5.20 10.30
CA PRO A 151 8.41 -5.20 10.95
C PRO A 151 8.17 -3.98 11.87
N GLU A 152 9.23 -3.26 12.23
CA GLU A 152 9.13 -2.05 13.03
C GLU A 152 8.96 -0.82 12.16
N MET A 153 8.03 0.05 12.53
CA MET A 153 7.78 1.29 11.81
C MET A 153 8.87 2.34 12.06
N LYS A 154 9.41 2.90 10.98
CA LYS A 154 10.48 3.92 10.98
C LYS A 154 10.08 5.23 10.34
N SER A 155 8.98 5.26 9.60
CA SER A 155 8.45 6.48 8.97
C SER A 155 7.94 7.47 10.02
N THR A 156 8.11 8.76 9.73
CA THR A 156 7.69 9.87 10.59
C THR A 156 6.51 10.65 10.03
N GLY A 157 6.10 10.33 8.81
CA GLY A 157 4.97 10.95 8.12
C GLY A 157 4.67 10.23 6.82
N GLU A 158 3.69 10.74 6.11
CA GLU A 158 3.28 10.23 4.81
C GLU A 158 2.78 11.36 3.93
N VAL A 159 2.91 11.19 2.63
CA VAL A 159 2.41 12.09 1.60
C VAL A 159 1.60 11.33 0.57
N LEU A 160 0.80 12.06 -0.20
CA LEU A 160 -0.14 11.51 -1.16
C LEU A 160 0.13 12.06 -2.56
N GLY A 161 0.25 11.16 -3.54
CA GLY A 161 0.20 11.48 -4.96
C GLY A 161 -1.09 10.95 -5.58
N ILE A 162 -1.80 11.77 -6.34
CA ILE A 162 -3.02 11.40 -7.08
C ILE A 162 -2.85 11.76 -8.55
N ALA A 163 -3.17 10.82 -9.45
CA ALA A 163 -3.12 11.02 -10.89
C ALA A 163 -3.98 9.97 -11.63
N PRO A 164 -4.25 10.15 -12.93
CA PRO A 164 -4.93 9.16 -13.73
C PRO A 164 -4.15 7.84 -13.89
N SER A 165 -2.81 7.87 -13.75
CA SER A 165 -1.96 6.68 -13.88
C SER A 165 -1.10 6.45 -12.65
N PHE A 166 -0.72 5.18 -12.42
CA PHE A 166 0.17 4.78 -11.33
C PHE A 166 1.52 5.53 -11.37
N HIS A 167 2.13 5.63 -12.56
CA HIS A 167 3.45 6.25 -12.69
C HIS A 167 3.43 7.75 -12.32
N GLU A 168 2.41 8.47 -12.73
CA GLU A 168 2.24 9.89 -12.38
C GLU A 168 1.92 10.08 -10.90
N ALA A 169 1.04 9.24 -10.34
CA ALA A 169 0.71 9.28 -8.92
C ALA A 169 1.94 8.97 -8.06
N MET A 170 2.73 7.96 -8.43
CA MET A 170 3.99 7.62 -7.79
C MET A 170 4.99 8.79 -7.86
N MET A 171 5.19 9.39 -9.04
CA MET A 171 6.09 10.52 -9.20
C MET A 171 5.68 11.70 -8.31
N LYS A 172 4.38 12.04 -8.28
CA LYS A 172 3.86 13.10 -7.41
C LYS A 172 4.10 12.80 -5.92
N GLY A 173 3.85 11.56 -5.51
CA GLY A 173 4.10 11.11 -4.14
C GLY A 173 5.57 11.20 -3.75
N LEU A 174 6.48 10.73 -4.61
CA LEU A 174 7.92 10.79 -4.37
C LEU A 174 8.42 12.24 -4.28
N VAL A 175 8.00 13.11 -5.20
CA VAL A 175 8.34 14.55 -5.14
C VAL A 175 7.82 15.19 -3.85
N ALA A 176 6.60 14.89 -3.45
CA ALA A 176 6.01 15.38 -2.20
C ALA A 176 6.74 14.84 -0.95
N ALA A 177 7.31 13.62 -1.03
CA ALA A 177 8.15 13.04 0.02
C ALA A 177 9.57 13.66 0.09
N GLY A 178 9.90 14.58 -0.81
CA GLY A 178 11.19 15.29 -0.82
C GLY A 178 12.22 14.71 -1.78
N TYR A 179 11.88 13.67 -2.56
CA TYR A 179 12.78 13.15 -3.59
C TYR A 179 12.98 14.16 -4.71
N GLN A 180 14.23 14.45 -5.03
CA GLN A 180 14.59 15.39 -6.09
C GLN A 180 14.98 14.64 -7.35
N PHE A 181 14.22 14.82 -8.41
CA PHE A 181 14.52 14.29 -9.73
C PHE A 181 15.15 15.40 -10.59
N LYS A 182 16.43 15.25 -10.90
CA LYS A 182 17.11 16.18 -11.81
C LYS A 182 16.68 15.88 -13.25
N THR A 183 16.34 16.92 -14.00
CA THR A 183 16.12 16.78 -15.45
C THR A 183 17.43 16.34 -16.11
N PRO A 184 17.45 15.24 -16.88
CA PRO A 184 18.65 14.81 -17.57
C PRO A 184 19.13 15.89 -18.54
N GLY A 185 20.39 16.29 -18.40
CA GLY A 185 21.09 17.16 -19.35
C GLY A 185 22.04 16.37 -20.26
N PRO A 186 22.69 17.01 -21.25
CA PRO A 186 23.72 16.37 -22.05
C PRO A 186 24.82 15.78 -21.16
N GLY A 187 25.11 14.48 -21.30
CA GLY A 187 26.10 13.77 -20.49
C GLY A 187 25.62 13.26 -19.13
N SER A 188 24.33 13.41 -18.80
CA SER A 188 23.75 12.79 -17.60
C SER A 188 23.72 11.27 -17.73
N CYS A 189 24.09 10.57 -16.65
CA CYS A 189 24.03 9.12 -16.55
C CYS A 189 23.03 8.71 -15.46
N VAL A 190 22.28 7.63 -15.73
CA VAL A 190 21.42 6.96 -14.75
C VAL A 190 21.98 5.58 -14.48
N ILE A 191 22.24 5.27 -13.21
CA ILE A 191 22.61 3.94 -12.78
C ILE A 191 21.37 3.23 -12.26
N ILE A 192 21.00 2.11 -12.88
CA ILE A 192 19.87 1.29 -12.45
C ILE A 192 20.41 -0.04 -11.94
N SER A 193 20.19 -0.33 -10.66
CA SER A 193 20.48 -1.62 -10.05
C SER A 193 19.17 -2.35 -9.74
N VAL A 194 19.02 -3.57 -10.27
CA VAL A 194 17.81 -4.38 -10.05
C VAL A 194 18.23 -5.69 -9.37
N LYS A 195 17.63 -5.97 -8.21
CA LYS A 195 17.81 -7.25 -7.52
C LYS A 195 16.82 -8.27 -8.10
N GLY A 196 17.33 -9.39 -8.59
CA GLY A 196 16.53 -10.53 -9.07
C GLY A 196 16.80 -10.89 -10.53
N GLN A 197 16.53 -12.14 -10.89
CA GLN A 197 16.52 -12.60 -12.27
C GLN A 197 15.18 -12.24 -12.91
N ARG A 198 15.15 -11.23 -13.76
CA ARG A 198 14.10 -11.14 -14.78
C ARG A 198 14.47 -12.12 -15.89
N GLN A 199 13.79 -13.25 -15.95
CA GLN A 199 13.87 -14.11 -17.12
C GLN A 199 13.32 -13.34 -18.33
N GLY A 200 14.20 -13.00 -19.28
CA GLY A 200 13.85 -12.78 -20.67
C GLY A 200 13.42 -11.39 -21.13
N ARG A 201 13.48 -10.34 -20.32
CA ARG A 201 13.30 -8.95 -20.82
C ARG A 201 14.43 -8.07 -20.29
N GLY A 202 15.25 -7.54 -21.19
CA GLY A 202 16.18 -6.45 -20.90
C GLY A 202 15.45 -5.23 -20.35
N PRO A 203 16.17 -4.28 -19.73
CA PRO A 203 15.55 -3.02 -19.28
C PRO A 203 14.82 -2.38 -20.48
N PRO A 204 13.66 -1.73 -20.25
CA PRO A 204 12.95 -1.03 -21.31
C PRO A 204 13.92 -0.07 -21.98
N SER A 205 13.94 -0.05 -23.32
CA SER A 205 14.75 0.88 -24.10
C SER A 205 14.32 2.31 -23.74
N LEU A 206 15.21 3.04 -23.06
CA LEU A 206 15.01 4.46 -22.83
C LEU A 206 15.15 5.19 -24.16
N PRO A 207 14.25 6.11 -24.50
CA PRO A 207 14.40 6.92 -25.70
C PRO A 207 15.60 7.86 -25.53
N GLY A 208 16.52 7.82 -26.47
CA GLY A 208 17.75 8.63 -26.48
C GLY A 208 18.98 7.81 -26.07
N SER A 209 20.14 8.23 -26.52
CA SER A 209 21.43 7.57 -26.41
C SER A 209 21.95 7.40 -24.98
N CYS A 210 21.25 6.62 -24.15
CA CYS A 210 21.73 6.18 -22.85
C CYS A 210 22.33 4.78 -22.99
N THR A 211 23.61 4.67 -22.73
CA THR A 211 24.31 3.39 -22.64
C THR A 211 23.91 2.74 -21.31
N THR A 212 23.18 1.64 -21.37
CA THR A 212 22.80 0.88 -20.17
C THR A 212 23.94 -0.03 -19.75
N THR A 213 24.63 0.27 -18.66
CA THR A 213 25.59 -0.64 -18.05
C THR A 213 24.88 -1.39 -16.91
N ALA A 214 24.55 -2.66 -17.14
CA ALA A 214 23.99 -3.52 -16.10
C ALA A 214 25.12 -4.10 -15.25
N THR A 215 25.29 -3.64 -14.02
CA THR A 215 26.22 -4.26 -13.07
C THR A 215 25.48 -5.38 -12.32
N ARG A 216 25.93 -6.61 -12.48
CA ARG A 216 25.42 -7.77 -11.75
C ARG A 216 26.03 -7.75 -10.35
N SER A 217 25.26 -7.40 -9.33
CA SER A 217 25.68 -7.60 -7.95
C SER A 217 25.48 -9.07 -7.58
N THR A 218 26.55 -9.84 -7.59
CA THR A 218 26.60 -11.17 -6.98
C THR A 218 26.85 -11.01 -5.50
N ALA A 219 25.80 -10.98 -4.70
CA ALA A 219 25.94 -11.15 -3.27
C ALA A 219 26.46 -12.57 -3.00
N ARG A 220 27.66 -12.71 -2.43
CA ARG A 220 28.18 -13.99 -1.91
C ARG A 220 27.23 -14.52 -0.84
N PRO A 221 26.88 -15.80 -0.85
CA PRO A 221 26.21 -16.41 0.28
C PRO A 221 27.11 -16.32 1.52
N ALA A 222 26.52 -16.00 2.68
CA ALA A 222 27.22 -16.04 3.95
C ALA A 222 27.78 -17.46 4.21
N PRO A 223 28.97 -17.60 4.79
CA PRO A 223 29.51 -18.91 5.15
C PRO A 223 28.62 -19.56 6.22
N PRO A 224 28.50 -20.89 6.22
CA PRO A 224 27.75 -21.59 7.25
C PRO A 224 28.40 -21.34 8.62
N SER A 225 27.57 -21.02 9.61
CA SER A 225 27.98 -20.92 11.00
C SER A 225 28.44 -22.28 11.50
N SER A 226 29.68 -22.38 11.95
CA SER A 226 30.26 -23.49 12.68
C SER A 226 29.70 -23.56 14.11
#